data_3b1fe240e759e28e5e5b3a661e063d6a
#
_entry.id   3b1fe240e759e28e5e5b3a661e063d6a
#
_cell.length_a   1.000
_cell.length_b   1.000
_cell.length_c   1.000
_cell.angle_alpha   90.00
_cell.angle_beta   90.00
_cell.angle_gamma   90.00
#
_symmetry.space_group_name_H-M   'P 1'
#
loop_
_entity.id
_entity.type
_entity.pdbx_description
1 polymer ?
#
loop_
_entity_poly.entity_id
_entity_poly.type
_entity_poly.pdbx_seq_one_letter_code
_entity_poly.pdbx_strand_id
1 'polypeptide(L)'
;MKRLLSTLLLAVLCCTVFMPSAQAASFPDLQNHWSFQDVKKLVDRGAVGGYPDGTFRPDATITRAEFSKILRQSLNLPAVTGSDFADTASHWAGTDIHTLVANNIIVPAEYGRTYGPDTAISRREIAIMLVRAMGLNDDAVSLAGQPTAFTDNAAIADYDKGYLYLAKELGLVGGYEDGRFLPNNNSTRAEACVMLVRLLNLKGLDTDVPQNNSDTTTTTTPTTDQNACQLTLQSTERSARNALGEQYLYANLQLTVHNQNGQAVTVTQNDLKIRVTYESGAQVVAMQPDFSQTIAAQQSKTLNTTVSILLPDNQVATMVLGNKIAKIQTEFTYAGQTYTFEETDTALLHAVQ
;
A
#
# COMPACT_ATOMS: atom_id res chain seq x y z
N MET A 1 52.20 57.12 27.83
CA MET A 1 52.11 55.75 27.27
C MET A 1 50.84 55.04 27.86
N LYS A 2 49.72 55.14 27.18
CA LYS A 2 48.49 54.55 27.58
C LYS A 2 48.13 53.47 26.57
N ARG A 3 48.07 52.20 26.99
CA ARG A 3 47.70 51.07 26.17
C ARG A 3 46.18 51.03 26.08
N LEU A 4 45.62 51.14 24.91
CA LEU A 4 44.21 50.88 24.60
C LEU A 4 44.04 49.38 24.37
N LEU A 5 43.32 48.73 25.27
CA LEU A 5 42.82 47.38 25.06
C LEU A 5 41.53 47.49 24.20
N SER A 6 41.59 46.94 23.00
CA SER A 6 40.44 46.80 22.14
C SER A 6 39.80 45.46 22.43
N THR A 7 38.61 45.45 23.06
CA THR A 7 37.80 44.29 23.25
C THR A 7 37.01 44.02 21.99
N LEU A 8 37.40 42.97 21.26
CA LEU A 8 36.65 42.45 20.10
C LEU A 8 35.48 41.63 20.60
N LEU A 9 34.27 42.19 20.53
CA LEU A 9 33.02 41.51 20.85
C LEU A 9 32.64 40.65 19.65
N LEU A 10 32.84 39.31 19.74
CA LEU A 10 32.47 38.37 18.74
C LEU A 10 30.97 38.08 18.88
N ALA A 11 30.14 38.72 18.09
CA ALA A 11 28.71 38.41 17.98
C ALA A 11 28.56 37.12 17.20
N VAL A 12 28.36 36.02 17.92
CA VAL A 12 27.91 34.74 17.30
C VAL A 12 26.45 34.92 16.89
N LEU A 13 26.24 35.23 15.60
CA LEU A 13 24.92 35.23 14.98
C LEU A 13 24.47 33.78 14.86
N CYS A 14 23.67 33.32 15.83
CA CYS A 14 23.02 32.03 15.79
C CYS A 14 21.97 32.06 14.67
N CYS A 15 22.38 31.70 13.44
CA CYS A 15 21.44 31.42 12.35
C CYS A 15 20.67 30.16 12.72
N THR A 16 19.54 30.31 13.39
CA THR A 16 18.53 29.24 13.48
C THR A 16 18.01 29.02 12.06
N VAL A 17 18.55 28.01 11.41
CA VAL A 17 17.96 27.49 10.16
C VAL A 17 16.57 27.01 10.53
N PHE A 18 15.57 27.83 10.27
CA PHE A 18 14.17 27.43 10.30
C PHE A 18 14.02 26.41 9.16
N MET A 19 14.19 25.13 9.47
CA MET A 19 13.78 24.10 8.54
C MET A 19 12.24 24.13 8.53
N PRO A 20 11.60 24.47 7.40
CA PRO A 20 10.16 24.32 7.33
C PRO A 20 9.87 22.84 7.60
N SER A 21 9.15 22.56 8.68
CA SER A 21 8.53 21.24 8.87
C SER A 21 7.78 20.96 7.58
N ALA A 22 8.03 19.82 6.97
CA ALA A 22 7.27 19.35 5.82
C ALA A 22 5.79 19.24 6.27
N GLN A 23 5.06 20.33 6.06
CA GLN A 23 3.63 20.38 6.30
C GLN A 23 3.03 19.46 5.25
N ALA A 24 2.32 18.42 5.67
CA ALA A 24 1.62 17.52 4.76
C ALA A 24 0.87 18.37 3.73
N ALA A 25 1.19 18.20 2.46
CA ALA A 25 0.64 19.02 1.40
C ALA A 25 -0.88 18.81 1.38
N SER A 26 -1.62 19.87 1.74
CA SER A 26 -3.07 19.88 1.67
C SER A 26 -3.46 20.38 0.28
N PHE A 27 -4.10 19.55 -0.53
CA PHE A 27 -4.62 19.90 -1.84
C PHE A 27 -6.10 20.24 -1.72
N PRO A 28 -6.52 21.50 -1.99
CA PRO A 28 -7.91 21.92 -1.83
C PRO A 28 -8.90 21.12 -2.69
N ASP A 29 -8.47 20.73 -3.89
CA ASP A 29 -9.25 19.96 -4.85
C ASP A 29 -9.36 18.45 -4.52
N LEU A 30 -8.67 17.99 -3.48
CA LEU A 30 -8.66 16.60 -3.05
C LEU A 30 -9.47 16.37 -1.76
N GLN A 31 -9.70 17.40 -0.92
CA GLN A 31 -10.25 17.26 0.45
C GLN A 31 -11.58 16.50 0.53
N ASN A 32 -12.46 16.71 -0.44
CA ASN A 32 -13.77 16.04 -0.50
C ASN A 32 -13.85 15.02 -1.63
N HIS A 33 -12.71 14.63 -2.20
CA HIS A 33 -12.66 13.67 -3.28
C HIS A 33 -12.69 12.25 -2.72
N TRP A 34 -13.37 11.32 -3.39
CA TRP A 34 -13.51 9.92 -2.97
C TRP A 34 -12.16 9.21 -2.71
N SER A 35 -11.10 9.62 -3.43
CA SER A 35 -9.76 9.03 -3.31
C SER A 35 -8.89 9.70 -2.24
N PHE A 36 -9.42 10.65 -1.46
CA PHE A 36 -8.62 11.45 -0.54
C PHE A 36 -7.71 10.61 0.36
N GLN A 37 -8.27 9.58 0.98
CA GLN A 37 -7.52 8.74 1.94
C GLN A 37 -6.37 7.99 1.26
N ASP A 38 -6.61 7.42 0.08
CA ASP A 38 -5.59 6.67 -0.65
C ASP A 38 -4.49 7.58 -1.19
N VAL A 39 -4.88 8.72 -1.79
CA VAL A 39 -3.90 9.70 -2.28
C VAL A 39 -3.06 10.25 -1.14
N LYS A 40 -3.69 10.54 0.01
CA LYS A 40 -2.97 11.02 1.21
C LYS A 40 -1.87 10.06 1.64
N LYS A 41 -2.09 8.76 1.62
CA LYS A 41 -1.07 7.75 1.94
C LYS A 41 0.16 7.87 1.03
N LEU A 42 -0.03 8.04 -0.27
CA LEU A 42 1.07 8.22 -1.22
C LEU A 42 1.79 9.55 -1.05
N VAL A 43 1.07 10.61 -0.67
CA VAL A 43 1.63 11.93 -0.37
C VAL A 43 2.49 11.86 0.89
N ASP A 44 1.98 11.26 1.96
CA ASP A 44 2.69 11.09 3.24
C ASP A 44 3.98 10.26 3.05
N ARG A 45 3.99 9.31 2.13
CA ARG A 45 5.19 8.55 1.71
C ARG A 45 6.16 9.35 0.85
N GLY A 46 5.79 10.54 0.39
CA GLY A 46 6.56 11.29 -0.60
C GLY A 46 6.59 10.65 -2.00
N ALA A 47 5.71 9.68 -2.27
CA ALA A 47 5.65 8.98 -3.54
C ALA A 47 4.90 9.78 -4.62
N VAL A 48 4.01 10.67 -4.22
CA VAL A 48 3.27 11.56 -5.10
C VAL A 48 3.19 12.96 -4.51
N GLY A 49 3.22 13.98 -5.35
CA GLY A 49 3.02 15.38 -4.97
C GLY A 49 1.98 16.05 -5.87
N GLY A 50 1.64 17.29 -5.54
CA GLY A 50 0.79 18.13 -6.37
C GLY A 50 1.54 18.85 -7.47
N TYR A 51 0.80 19.67 -8.20
CA TYR A 51 1.33 20.56 -9.23
C TYR A 51 1.80 21.89 -8.61
N PRO A 52 2.61 22.68 -9.36
CA PRO A 52 3.12 23.95 -8.85
C PRO A 52 2.06 24.98 -8.47
N ASP A 53 0.84 24.84 -8.96
CA ASP A 53 -0.33 25.68 -8.62
C ASP A 53 -1.00 25.28 -7.29
N GLY A 54 -0.47 24.29 -6.60
CA GLY A 54 -1.00 23.80 -5.32
C GLY A 54 -2.17 22.84 -5.44
N THR A 55 -2.52 22.38 -6.65
CA THR A 55 -3.59 21.40 -6.88
C THR A 55 -3.03 19.97 -7.01
N PHE A 56 -3.87 18.97 -6.80
CA PHE A 56 -3.58 17.56 -7.08
C PHE A 56 -4.11 17.11 -8.45
N ARG A 57 -5.21 17.66 -8.88
CA ARG A 57 -5.96 17.34 -10.12
C ARG A 57 -6.39 15.86 -10.17
N PRO A 58 -7.20 15.39 -9.21
CA PRO A 58 -7.53 13.97 -9.09
C PRO A 58 -8.22 13.39 -10.33
N ASP A 59 -9.09 14.16 -10.98
CA ASP A 59 -9.85 13.75 -12.16
C ASP A 59 -9.13 13.95 -13.51
N ALA A 60 -7.96 14.58 -13.50
CA ALA A 60 -7.15 14.70 -14.72
C ALA A 60 -6.56 13.35 -15.12
N THR A 61 -6.43 13.11 -16.41
CA THR A 61 -5.70 11.93 -16.90
C THR A 61 -4.23 11.98 -16.46
N ILE A 62 -3.67 10.82 -16.10
CA ILE A 62 -2.26 10.69 -15.75
C ILE A 62 -1.46 10.17 -16.96
N THR A 63 -0.24 10.69 -17.14
CA THR A 63 0.65 10.23 -18.21
C THR A 63 1.42 8.98 -17.80
N ARG A 64 1.99 8.25 -18.79
CA ARG A 64 2.90 7.12 -18.55
C ARG A 64 4.11 7.54 -17.71
N ALA A 65 4.65 8.72 -17.96
CA ALA A 65 5.78 9.27 -17.19
C ALA A 65 5.44 9.52 -15.73
N GLU A 66 4.30 10.18 -15.48
CA GLU A 66 3.83 10.46 -14.13
C GLU A 66 3.57 9.17 -13.36
N PHE A 67 2.89 8.21 -13.98
CA PHE A 67 2.63 6.90 -13.35
C PHE A 67 3.92 6.13 -13.08
N SER A 68 4.85 6.10 -14.04
CA SER A 68 6.16 5.44 -13.87
C SER A 68 6.93 5.99 -12.67
N LYS A 69 6.95 7.31 -12.52
CA LYS A 69 7.59 7.96 -11.36
C LYS A 69 6.93 7.56 -10.06
N ILE A 70 5.60 7.66 -9.97
CA ILE A 70 4.85 7.34 -8.75
C ILE A 70 5.06 5.86 -8.38
N LEU A 71 4.97 4.95 -9.35
CA LEU A 71 5.17 3.51 -9.13
C LEU A 71 6.57 3.21 -8.60
N ARG A 72 7.63 3.74 -9.26
CA ARG A 72 9.00 3.55 -8.80
C ARG A 72 9.21 4.06 -7.38
N GLN A 73 8.74 5.28 -7.09
CA GLN A 73 8.89 5.90 -5.77
C GLN A 73 8.10 5.14 -4.70
N SER A 74 6.88 4.72 -5.01
CA SER A 74 6.05 3.95 -4.08
C SER A 74 6.67 2.62 -3.69
N LEU A 75 7.35 1.96 -4.63
CA LEU A 75 8.04 0.69 -4.41
C LEU A 75 9.46 0.87 -3.83
N ASN A 76 9.93 2.10 -3.63
CA ASN A 76 11.29 2.43 -3.19
C ASN A 76 12.37 1.75 -4.05
N LEU A 77 12.14 1.60 -5.37
CA LEU A 77 13.12 0.98 -6.25
C LEU A 77 14.34 1.89 -6.41
N PRO A 78 15.54 1.38 -6.19
CA PRO A 78 16.78 2.13 -6.43
C PRO A 78 16.83 2.61 -7.88
N ALA A 79 17.19 3.88 -8.08
CA ALA A 79 17.29 4.45 -9.41
C ALA A 79 18.37 3.75 -10.25
N VAL A 80 18.01 3.29 -11.43
CA VAL A 80 18.92 2.71 -12.42
C VAL A 80 19.02 3.70 -13.60
N THR A 81 20.23 4.08 -13.94
CA THR A 81 20.48 5.00 -15.06
C THR A 81 20.61 4.25 -16.38
N GLY A 82 20.00 4.77 -17.41
CA GLY A 82 20.01 4.20 -18.76
C GLY A 82 18.87 4.72 -19.59
N SER A 83 18.69 4.16 -20.77
CA SER A 83 17.57 4.46 -21.64
C SER A 83 17.28 3.27 -22.57
N ASP A 84 16.03 2.83 -22.60
CA ASP A 84 15.54 1.72 -23.43
C ASP A 84 14.74 2.23 -24.63
N PHE A 85 14.34 3.50 -24.61
CA PHE A 85 13.50 4.11 -25.63
C PHE A 85 14.12 5.42 -26.14
N ALA A 86 13.92 5.69 -27.43
CA ALA A 86 14.50 6.86 -28.09
C ALA A 86 14.00 8.20 -27.51
N ASP A 87 12.79 8.22 -26.96
CA ASP A 87 12.11 9.41 -26.44
C ASP A 87 12.22 9.61 -24.92
N THR A 88 12.94 8.72 -24.21
CA THR A 88 13.09 8.82 -22.75
C THR A 88 14.46 9.29 -22.31
N ALA A 89 15.48 9.28 -23.17
CA ALA A 89 16.86 9.55 -22.79
C ALA A 89 17.07 10.95 -22.19
N SER A 90 16.35 11.98 -22.66
CA SER A 90 16.37 13.34 -22.15
C SER A 90 15.09 13.75 -21.40
N HIS A 91 14.16 12.80 -21.20
CA HIS A 91 12.90 13.06 -20.54
C HIS A 91 13.08 13.07 -19.02
N TRP A 92 12.35 13.94 -18.31
CA TRP A 92 12.47 14.10 -16.84
C TRP A 92 12.20 12.79 -16.07
N ALA A 93 11.34 11.91 -16.58
CA ALA A 93 11.05 10.59 -16.01
C ALA A 93 11.92 9.46 -16.60
N GLY A 94 12.92 9.76 -17.41
CA GLY A 94 13.73 8.74 -18.10
C GLY A 94 14.35 7.73 -17.12
N THR A 95 14.90 8.19 -16.01
CA THR A 95 15.45 7.31 -14.96
C THR A 95 14.37 6.44 -14.32
N ASP A 96 13.17 6.98 -14.06
CA ASP A 96 12.07 6.21 -13.47
C ASP A 96 11.62 5.11 -14.43
N ILE A 97 11.43 5.43 -15.71
CA ILE A 97 11.04 4.49 -16.76
C ILE A 97 12.09 3.40 -16.92
N HIS A 98 13.37 3.75 -17.05
CA HIS A 98 14.46 2.78 -17.18
C HIS A 98 14.56 1.89 -15.95
N THR A 99 14.35 2.43 -14.74
CA THR A 99 14.32 1.61 -13.51
C THR A 99 13.21 0.57 -13.56
N LEU A 100 12.03 0.92 -14.06
CA LEU A 100 10.93 -0.04 -14.20
C LEU A 100 11.22 -1.10 -15.27
N VAL A 101 11.93 -0.74 -16.35
CA VAL A 101 12.43 -1.72 -17.34
C VAL A 101 13.42 -2.67 -16.70
N ALA A 102 14.40 -2.16 -15.97
CA ALA A 102 15.39 -2.98 -15.26
C ALA A 102 14.78 -3.94 -14.23
N ASN A 103 13.58 -3.63 -13.75
CA ASN A 103 12.82 -4.50 -12.83
C ASN A 103 11.72 -5.34 -13.55
N ASN A 104 11.75 -5.43 -14.88
CA ASN A 104 10.79 -6.18 -15.71
C ASN A 104 9.32 -5.75 -15.54
N ILE A 105 9.07 -4.54 -15.03
CA ILE A 105 7.71 -3.98 -14.89
C ILE A 105 7.26 -3.38 -16.23
N ILE A 106 8.16 -2.72 -16.94
CA ILE A 106 7.96 -2.27 -18.33
C ILE A 106 8.77 -3.20 -19.24
N VAL A 107 8.14 -3.74 -20.28
CA VAL A 107 8.78 -4.61 -21.26
C VAL A 107 8.92 -3.85 -22.58
N PRO A 108 10.14 -3.46 -23.00
CA PRO A 108 10.34 -2.60 -24.18
C PRO A 108 9.74 -3.16 -25.47
N ALA A 109 9.72 -4.48 -25.64
CA ALA A 109 9.16 -5.13 -26.82
C ALA A 109 7.67 -4.80 -27.06
N GLU A 110 6.93 -4.40 -26.04
CA GLU A 110 5.50 -4.05 -26.13
C GLU A 110 5.26 -2.62 -26.64
N TYR A 111 6.28 -1.76 -26.57
CA TYR A 111 6.21 -0.35 -26.93
C TYR A 111 6.99 -0.02 -28.23
N GLY A 112 7.88 -0.89 -28.65
CA GLY A 112 8.75 -0.66 -29.79
C GLY A 112 9.88 0.35 -29.49
N ARG A 113 10.12 1.31 -30.41
CA ARG A 113 11.25 2.25 -30.28
C ARG A 113 11.00 3.44 -29.34
N THR A 114 9.75 3.74 -29.06
CA THR A 114 9.31 4.91 -28.27
C THR A 114 8.32 4.46 -27.21
N TYR A 115 8.47 5.01 -26.01
CA TYR A 115 7.56 4.74 -24.88
C TYR A 115 6.32 5.64 -24.90
N GLY A 116 6.44 6.86 -25.44
CA GLY A 116 5.40 7.87 -25.38
C GLY A 116 5.19 8.37 -23.94
N PRO A 117 6.20 8.92 -23.25
CA PRO A 117 6.12 9.24 -21.82
C PRO A 117 5.02 10.23 -21.48
N ASP A 118 4.73 11.19 -22.37
CA ASP A 118 3.69 12.19 -22.18
C ASP A 118 2.28 11.74 -22.62
N THR A 119 2.16 10.51 -23.13
CA THR A 119 0.85 9.93 -23.48
C THR A 119 0.11 9.51 -22.22
N ALA A 120 -1.20 9.76 -22.18
CA ALA A 120 -2.04 9.27 -21.09
C ALA A 120 -1.98 7.74 -21.00
N ILE A 121 -1.80 7.21 -19.79
CA ILE A 121 -1.71 5.77 -19.56
C ILE A 121 -3.11 5.15 -19.51
N SER A 122 -3.28 3.99 -20.14
CA SER A 122 -4.54 3.24 -20.10
C SER A 122 -4.67 2.42 -18.82
N ARG A 123 -5.92 2.11 -18.45
CA ARG A 123 -6.22 1.23 -17.31
C ARG A 123 -5.58 -0.14 -17.45
N ARG A 124 -5.56 -0.68 -18.68
CA ARG A 124 -4.88 -1.93 -19.02
C ARG A 124 -3.39 -1.89 -18.71
N GLU A 125 -2.70 -0.84 -19.15
CA GLU A 125 -1.26 -0.69 -18.93
C GLU A 125 -0.94 -0.62 -17.43
N ILE A 126 -1.73 0.13 -16.66
CA ILE A 126 -1.58 0.16 -15.19
C ILE A 126 -1.74 -1.24 -14.60
N ALA A 127 -2.80 -1.96 -14.94
CA ALA A 127 -3.04 -3.31 -14.41
C ALA A 127 -1.89 -4.28 -14.72
N ILE A 128 -1.37 -4.26 -15.96
CA ILE A 128 -0.21 -5.06 -16.36
C ILE A 128 1.02 -4.71 -15.52
N MET A 129 1.33 -3.42 -15.38
CA MET A 129 2.48 -2.96 -14.60
C MET A 129 2.36 -3.36 -13.11
N LEU A 130 1.16 -3.31 -12.54
CA LEU A 130 0.94 -3.72 -11.14
C LEU A 130 1.13 -5.23 -10.95
N VAL A 131 0.62 -6.06 -11.86
CA VAL A 131 0.80 -7.52 -11.81
C VAL A 131 2.28 -7.89 -11.97
N ARG A 132 3.00 -7.24 -12.87
CA ARG A 132 4.45 -7.41 -13.00
C ARG A 132 5.22 -6.95 -11.75
N ALA A 133 4.81 -5.85 -11.14
CA ALA A 133 5.38 -5.39 -9.88
C ALA A 133 5.15 -6.37 -8.72
N MET A 134 4.14 -7.24 -8.80
CA MET A 134 3.95 -8.38 -7.91
C MET A 134 4.89 -9.57 -8.23
N GLY A 135 5.58 -9.56 -9.36
CA GLY A 135 6.41 -10.67 -9.84
C GLY A 135 5.63 -11.76 -10.57
N LEU A 136 4.40 -11.49 -10.99
CA LEU A 136 3.45 -12.48 -11.54
C LEU A 136 3.35 -12.45 -13.08
N ASN A 137 4.42 -12.02 -13.75
CA ASN A 137 4.42 -11.95 -15.21
C ASN A 137 4.17 -13.32 -15.87
N ASP A 138 4.89 -14.35 -15.41
CA ASP A 138 4.82 -15.69 -16.02
C ASP A 138 3.47 -16.36 -15.75
N ASP A 139 2.91 -16.12 -14.56
CA ASP A 139 1.55 -16.57 -14.22
C ASP A 139 0.52 -15.90 -15.12
N ALA A 140 0.61 -14.59 -15.32
CA ALA A 140 -0.29 -13.86 -16.22
C ALA A 140 -0.20 -14.37 -17.67
N VAL A 141 1.01 -14.63 -18.16
CA VAL A 141 1.22 -15.18 -19.50
C VAL A 141 0.61 -16.58 -19.63
N SER A 142 0.73 -17.43 -18.61
CA SER A 142 0.14 -18.78 -18.60
C SER A 142 -1.40 -18.76 -18.61
N LEU A 143 -2.00 -17.67 -18.14
CA LEU A 143 -3.44 -17.43 -18.11
C LEU A 143 -3.96 -16.63 -19.31
N ALA A 144 -3.15 -16.48 -20.37
CA ALA A 144 -3.59 -15.81 -21.60
C ALA A 144 -4.88 -16.46 -22.13
N GLY A 145 -5.86 -15.62 -22.48
CA GLY A 145 -7.17 -16.10 -22.91
C GLY A 145 -8.14 -16.51 -21.80
N GLN A 146 -7.70 -16.58 -20.53
CA GLN A 146 -8.58 -16.85 -19.40
C GLN A 146 -9.69 -15.79 -19.32
N PRO A 147 -10.98 -16.16 -19.31
CA PRO A 147 -12.06 -15.20 -19.19
C PRO A 147 -11.94 -14.38 -17.89
N THR A 148 -12.10 -13.08 -18.01
CA THR A 148 -12.18 -12.17 -16.87
C THR A 148 -13.62 -12.04 -16.36
N ALA A 149 -13.78 -11.60 -15.12
CA ALA A 149 -15.11 -11.34 -14.54
C ALA A 149 -15.77 -10.03 -15.06
N PHE A 150 -15.12 -9.30 -15.98
CA PHE A 150 -15.64 -8.05 -16.50
C PHE A 150 -16.63 -8.27 -17.63
N THR A 151 -17.71 -7.46 -17.66
CA THR A 151 -18.77 -7.59 -18.67
C THR A 151 -18.29 -7.28 -20.08
N ASP A 152 -17.23 -6.51 -20.23
CA ASP A 152 -16.56 -6.18 -21.50
C ASP A 152 -15.39 -7.12 -21.84
N ASN A 153 -15.38 -8.34 -21.29
CA ASN A 153 -14.34 -9.35 -21.50
C ASN A 153 -14.00 -9.59 -22.98
N ALA A 154 -14.99 -9.47 -23.88
CA ALA A 154 -14.76 -9.61 -25.33
C ALA A 154 -13.90 -8.48 -25.93
N ALA A 155 -13.81 -7.32 -25.30
CA ALA A 155 -12.97 -6.20 -25.72
C ALA A 155 -11.53 -6.29 -25.18
N ILE A 156 -11.24 -7.28 -24.36
CA ILE A 156 -9.91 -7.52 -23.77
C ILE A 156 -9.15 -8.49 -24.65
N ALA A 157 -7.96 -8.11 -25.11
CA ALA A 157 -7.10 -9.00 -25.89
C ALA A 157 -6.69 -10.23 -25.06
N ASP A 158 -6.59 -11.39 -25.72
CA ASP A 158 -6.28 -12.66 -25.02
C ASP A 158 -4.98 -12.59 -24.22
N TYR A 159 -3.95 -11.91 -24.73
CA TYR A 159 -2.72 -11.68 -24.00
C TYR A 159 -2.93 -10.91 -22.68
N ASP A 160 -3.81 -9.91 -22.70
CA ASP A 160 -4.07 -9.06 -21.52
C ASP A 160 -4.99 -9.73 -20.50
N LYS A 161 -5.79 -10.71 -20.94
CA LYS A 161 -6.77 -11.39 -20.06
C LYS A 161 -6.13 -11.99 -18.83
N GLY A 162 -4.98 -12.64 -18.95
CA GLY A 162 -4.28 -13.22 -17.81
C GLY A 162 -3.87 -12.17 -16.79
N TYR A 163 -3.34 -11.03 -17.23
CA TYR A 163 -3.01 -9.92 -16.34
C TYR A 163 -4.25 -9.32 -15.65
N LEU A 164 -5.32 -9.10 -16.42
CA LEU A 164 -6.55 -8.52 -15.86
C LEU A 164 -7.28 -9.50 -14.94
N TYR A 165 -7.21 -10.79 -15.26
CA TYR A 165 -7.71 -11.84 -14.38
C TYR A 165 -6.97 -11.77 -13.02
N LEU A 166 -5.64 -11.82 -13.02
CA LEU A 166 -4.84 -11.72 -11.79
C LEU A 166 -5.05 -10.39 -11.05
N ALA A 167 -5.07 -9.28 -11.79
CA ALA A 167 -5.28 -7.97 -11.19
C ALA A 167 -6.63 -7.86 -10.48
N LYS A 168 -7.68 -8.48 -11.03
CA LYS A 168 -9.02 -8.53 -10.43
C LYS A 168 -9.04 -9.45 -9.22
N GLU A 169 -8.52 -10.67 -9.35
CA GLU A 169 -8.50 -11.66 -8.26
C GLU A 169 -7.68 -11.19 -7.05
N LEU A 170 -6.60 -10.46 -7.29
CA LEU A 170 -5.78 -9.84 -6.24
C LEU A 170 -6.39 -8.55 -5.68
N GLY A 171 -7.52 -8.08 -6.23
CA GLY A 171 -8.12 -6.81 -5.80
C GLY A 171 -7.30 -5.57 -6.17
N LEU A 172 -6.29 -5.70 -7.06
CA LEU A 172 -5.50 -4.56 -7.56
C LEU A 172 -6.37 -3.60 -8.35
N VAL A 173 -7.32 -4.15 -9.13
CA VAL A 173 -8.24 -3.35 -9.94
C VAL A 173 -9.69 -3.72 -9.66
N GLY A 174 -10.57 -2.71 -9.76
CA GLY A 174 -12.04 -2.88 -9.79
C GLY A 174 -12.60 -2.62 -11.18
N GLY A 175 -13.82 -3.12 -11.42
CA GLY A 175 -14.65 -2.67 -12.53
C GLY A 175 -15.41 -1.39 -12.18
N TYR A 176 -16.05 -0.79 -13.18
CA TYR A 176 -17.04 0.27 -12.97
C TYR A 176 -18.37 -0.33 -12.47
N GLU A 177 -19.32 0.51 -12.07
CA GLU A 177 -20.62 0.08 -11.56
C GLU A 177 -21.42 -0.82 -12.53
N ASP A 178 -21.18 -0.65 -13.84
CA ASP A 178 -21.77 -1.48 -14.90
C ASP A 178 -21.04 -2.80 -15.14
N GLY A 179 -20.03 -3.11 -14.33
CA GLY A 179 -19.23 -4.33 -14.39
C GLY A 179 -18.14 -4.31 -15.48
N ARG A 180 -17.97 -3.23 -16.26
CA ARG A 180 -16.92 -3.13 -17.27
C ARG A 180 -15.58 -2.75 -16.64
N PHE A 181 -14.50 -3.16 -17.30
CA PHE A 181 -13.15 -2.72 -16.96
C PHE A 181 -12.70 -1.49 -17.77
N LEU A 182 -13.11 -1.40 -19.04
CA LEU A 182 -12.73 -0.37 -20.00
C LEU A 182 -11.20 -0.32 -20.20
N PRO A 183 -10.58 -1.38 -20.75
CA PRO A 183 -9.12 -1.56 -20.78
C PRO A 183 -8.37 -0.43 -21.49
N ASN A 184 -8.97 0.14 -22.52
CA ASN A 184 -8.35 1.18 -23.37
C ASN A 184 -8.65 2.61 -22.90
N ASN A 185 -9.47 2.78 -21.86
CA ASN A 185 -9.71 4.10 -21.31
C ASN A 185 -8.48 4.60 -20.56
N ASN A 186 -8.22 5.90 -20.66
CA ASN A 186 -7.19 6.56 -19.88
C ASN A 186 -7.60 6.60 -18.42
N SER A 187 -6.66 6.32 -17.53
CA SER A 187 -6.89 6.44 -16.08
C SER A 187 -6.80 7.88 -15.64
N THR A 188 -7.62 8.22 -14.65
CA THR A 188 -7.42 9.45 -13.91
C THR A 188 -6.27 9.29 -12.90
N ARG A 189 -5.77 10.39 -12.42
CA ARG A 189 -4.69 10.44 -11.43
C ARG A 189 -5.13 9.80 -10.11
N ALA A 190 -6.38 10.02 -9.72
CA ALA A 190 -7.00 9.38 -8.56
C ALA A 190 -7.09 7.86 -8.71
N GLU A 191 -7.64 7.37 -9.83
CA GLU A 191 -7.75 5.93 -10.10
C GLU A 191 -6.40 5.23 -10.06
N ALA A 192 -5.38 5.82 -10.69
CA ALA A 192 -4.02 5.29 -10.68
C ALA A 192 -3.44 5.21 -9.27
N CYS A 193 -3.63 6.23 -8.44
CA CYS A 193 -3.19 6.24 -7.05
C CYS A 193 -3.88 5.16 -6.22
N VAL A 194 -5.20 5.00 -6.36
CA VAL A 194 -5.96 3.97 -5.63
C VAL A 194 -5.49 2.56 -6.01
N MET A 195 -5.30 2.28 -7.30
CA MET A 195 -4.77 0.99 -7.74
C MET A 195 -3.36 0.74 -7.18
N LEU A 196 -2.53 1.77 -7.11
CA LEU A 196 -1.18 1.67 -6.53
C LEU A 196 -1.20 1.43 -5.01
N VAL A 197 -2.10 2.09 -4.26
CA VAL A 197 -2.25 1.83 -2.82
C VAL A 197 -2.64 0.38 -2.57
N ARG A 198 -3.52 -0.19 -3.39
CA ARG A 198 -3.86 -1.62 -3.31
C ARG A 198 -2.64 -2.53 -3.51
N LEU A 199 -1.77 -2.19 -4.48
CA LEU A 199 -0.50 -2.89 -4.65
C LEU A 199 0.38 -2.80 -3.41
N LEU A 200 0.51 -1.62 -2.82
CA LEU A 200 1.33 -1.42 -1.62
C LEU A 200 0.79 -2.20 -0.42
N ASN A 201 -0.53 -2.25 -0.26
CA ASN A 201 -1.19 -3.05 0.76
C ASN A 201 -0.85 -4.54 0.59
N LEU A 202 -0.98 -5.08 -0.62
CA LEU A 202 -0.66 -6.48 -0.92
C LEU A 202 0.81 -6.80 -0.68
N LYS A 203 1.72 -5.85 -0.96
CA LYS A 203 3.16 -6.03 -0.70
C LYS A 203 3.55 -5.77 0.76
N GLY A 204 2.60 -5.44 1.64
CA GLY A 204 2.89 -5.06 3.02
C GLY A 204 3.75 -3.79 3.14
N LEU A 205 3.76 -2.96 2.10
CA LEU A 205 4.53 -1.72 2.05
C LEU A 205 3.72 -0.49 2.49
N ASP A 206 2.41 -0.61 2.68
CA ASP A 206 1.56 0.46 3.20
C ASP A 206 1.66 0.49 4.74
N THR A 207 2.84 0.85 5.21
CA THR A 207 3.05 1.11 6.63
C THR A 207 3.02 2.61 6.84
N ASP A 208 2.00 3.12 7.49
CA ASP A 208 1.95 4.48 8.02
C ASP A 208 2.97 4.64 9.15
N VAL A 209 4.27 4.59 8.81
CA VAL A 209 5.33 4.90 9.76
C VAL A 209 6.23 5.95 9.13
N PRO A 210 6.42 7.12 9.78
CA PRO A 210 7.47 8.05 9.39
C PRO A 210 8.81 7.32 9.53
N GLN A 211 9.49 7.07 8.41
CA GLN A 211 10.87 6.57 8.45
C GLN A 211 11.78 7.69 8.98
N ASN A 212 12.03 7.70 10.28
CA ASN A 212 13.24 8.29 10.79
C ASN A 212 14.38 7.30 10.53
N ASN A 213 15.18 7.58 9.52
CA ASN A 213 16.45 6.93 9.28
C ASN A 213 17.39 7.23 10.47
N SER A 214 17.43 6.32 11.41
CA SER A 214 18.62 6.11 12.23
C SER A 214 18.81 4.61 12.39
N ASP A 215 19.78 4.16 11.63
CA ASP A 215 20.40 2.86 11.69
C ASP A 215 20.81 2.55 13.13
N THR A 216 20.12 1.63 13.78
CA THR A 216 20.68 0.90 14.92
C THR A 216 19.99 -0.46 14.99
N THR A 217 20.65 -1.44 14.42
CA THR A 217 20.37 -2.87 14.64
C THR A 217 20.50 -3.15 16.12
N THR A 218 19.39 -3.15 16.82
CA THR A 218 19.32 -3.73 18.16
C THR A 218 18.21 -4.76 18.14
N THR A 219 18.62 -6.01 18.02
CA THR A 219 17.77 -7.17 18.32
C THR A 219 17.48 -7.13 19.83
N THR A 220 16.45 -6.40 20.21
CA THR A 220 15.86 -6.52 21.54
C THR A 220 14.58 -7.30 21.39
N THR A 221 14.57 -8.50 21.92
CA THR A 221 13.34 -9.20 22.29
C THR A 221 12.54 -8.23 23.15
N PRO A 222 11.35 -7.78 22.76
CA PRO A 222 10.58 -6.88 23.60
C PRO A 222 10.13 -7.65 24.83
N THR A 223 10.61 -7.24 25.99
CA THR A 223 9.98 -7.61 27.26
C THR A 223 8.68 -6.83 27.32
N THR A 224 7.64 -7.38 26.74
CA THR A 224 6.32 -6.77 26.67
C THR A 224 5.72 -6.82 28.05
N ASP A 225 5.32 -5.68 28.57
CA ASP A 225 4.41 -5.64 29.71
C ASP A 225 3.04 -6.16 29.24
N GLN A 226 2.85 -7.47 29.29
CA GLN A 226 1.63 -8.17 28.88
C GLN A 226 0.40 -7.76 29.71
N ASN A 227 0.61 -6.95 30.75
CA ASN A 227 -0.49 -6.47 31.59
C ASN A 227 -1.27 -5.31 30.96
N ALA A 228 -0.70 -4.60 29.98
CA ALA A 228 -1.37 -3.45 29.36
C ALA A 228 -2.32 -3.84 28.22
N CYS A 229 -2.02 -4.88 27.47
CA CYS A 229 -2.85 -5.37 26.36
C CYS A 229 -2.76 -6.88 26.23
N GLN A 230 -3.91 -7.52 25.96
CA GLN A 230 -4.02 -8.93 25.62
C GLN A 230 -4.84 -9.07 24.35
N LEU A 231 -4.37 -9.84 23.41
CA LEU A 231 -5.11 -10.18 22.19
C LEU A 231 -5.24 -11.70 22.06
N THR A 232 -6.44 -12.15 21.72
CA THR A 232 -6.72 -13.55 21.49
C THR A 232 -7.47 -13.69 20.16
N LEU A 233 -6.99 -14.55 19.26
CA LEU A 233 -7.74 -14.99 18.09
C LEU A 233 -8.80 -16.00 18.60
N GLN A 234 -10.07 -15.67 18.41
CA GLN A 234 -11.19 -16.50 18.88
C GLN A 234 -11.54 -17.58 17.85
N SER A 235 -11.61 -17.21 16.61
CA SER A 235 -11.94 -18.13 15.50
C SER A 235 -11.55 -17.52 14.15
N THR A 236 -11.39 -18.38 13.17
CA THR A 236 -11.35 -18.00 11.76
C THR A 236 -12.47 -18.72 11.02
N GLU A 237 -13.12 -18.00 10.12
CA GLU A 237 -14.20 -18.54 9.30
C GLU A 237 -14.02 -18.12 7.85
N ARG A 238 -14.20 -19.06 6.93
CA ARG A 238 -14.22 -18.78 5.50
C ARG A 238 -15.65 -18.49 5.06
N SER A 239 -15.88 -17.33 4.43
CA SER A 239 -17.19 -17.03 3.88
C SER A 239 -17.48 -17.92 2.67
N ALA A 240 -18.77 -18.19 2.44
CA ALA A 240 -19.21 -18.58 1.10
C ALA A 240 -18.91 -17.43 0.12
N ARG A 241 -18.76 -17.75 -1.18
CA ARG A 241 -18.61 -16.73 -2.20
C ARG A 241 -19.80 -15.77 -2.16
N ASN A 242 -19.53 -14.48 -2.13
CA ASN A 242 -20.58 -13.48 -2.25
C ASN A 242 -21.13 -13.44 -3.71
N ALA A 243 -22.12 -12.58 -3.96
CA ALA A 243 -22.72 -12.44 -5.29
C ALA A 243 -21.72 -12.03 -6.39
N LEU A 244 -20.54 -11.49 -6.00
CA LEU A 244 -19.44 -11.13 -6.89
C LEU A 244 -18.42 -12.26 -7.06
N GLY A 245 -18.60 -13.40 -6.40
CA GLY A 245 -17.68 -14.52 -6.40
C GLY A 245 -16.49 -14.37 -5.47
N GLU A 246 -16.44 -13.32 -4.66
CA GLU A 246 -15.35 -13.06 -3.71
C GLU A 246 -15.49 -13.91 -2.47
N GLN A 247 -14.38 -14.47 -1.99
CA GLN A 247 -14.28 -15.18 -0.72
C GLN A 247 -13.51 -14.36 0.29
N TYR A 248 -13.97 -14.38 1.53
CA TYR A 248 -13.31 -13.70 2.64
C TYR A 248 -12.94 -14.71 3.73
N LEU A 249 -11.79 -14.53 4.33
CA LEU A 249 -11.46 -15.06 5.62
C LEU A 249 -11.88 -14.04 6.68
N TYR A 250 -12.73 -14.43 7.60
CA TYR A 250 -13.05 -13.64 8.78
C TYR A 250 -12.23 -14.16 9.95
N ALA A 251 -11.50 -13.26 10.61
CA ALA A 251 -10.85 -13.57 11.86
C ALA A 251 -11.53 -12.79 12.99
N ASN A 252 -12.09 -13.52 13.94
CA ASN A 252 -12.73 -12.96 15.12
C ASN A 252 -11.67 -12.79 16.21
N LEU A 253 -11.39 -11.56 16.58
CA LEU A 253 -10.38 -11.18 17.52
C LEU A 253 -11.02 -10.60 18.79
N GLN A 254 -10.47 -10.98 19.93
CA GLN A 254 -10.77 -10.35 21.20
C GLN A 254 -9.53 -9.60 21.69
N LEU A 255 -9.62 -8.28 21.75
CA LEU A 255 -8.57 -7.40 22.26
C LEU A 255 -8.99 -6.83 23.60
N THR A 256 -8.26 -7.16 24.66
CA THR A 256 -8.44 -6.56 25.98
C THR A 256 -7.35 -5.51 26.19
N VAL A 257 -7.76 -4.29 26.43
CA VAL A 257 -6.88 -3.14 26.70
C VAL A 257 -7.08 -2.70 28.15
N HIS A 258 -5.99 -2.61 28.89
CA HIS A 258 -5.94 -2.08 30.27
C HIS A 258 -5.38 -0.67 30.24
N ASN A 259 -6.24 0.33 30.36
CA ASN A 259 -5.79 1.71 30.39
C ASN A 259 -5.16 2.05 31.75
N GLN A 260 -3.84 2.00 31.82
CA GLN A 260 -3.08 2.34 33.00
C GLN A 260 -2.80 3.85 33.14
N ASN A 261 -3.25 4.67 32.19
CA ASN A 261 -3.05 6.12 32.24
C ASN A 261 -4.06 6.80 33.15
N GLY A 262 -3.70 7.98 33.64
CA GLY A 262 -4.57 8.83 34.46
C GLY A 262 -5.65 9.56 33.67
N GLN A 263 -5.74 9.36 32.34
CA GLN A 263 -6.73 9.96 31.46
C GLN A 263 -7.35 8.90 30.56
N ALA A 264 -8.55 9.20 30.04
CA ALA A 264 -9.21 8.34 29.07
C ALA A 264 -8.40 8.28 27.74
N VAL A 265 -8.34 7.10 27.13
CA VAL A 265 -7.69 6.86 25.85
C VAL A 265 -8.71 6.35 24.84
N THR A 266 -8.67 6.86 23.62
CA THR A 266 -9.50 6.37 22.52
C THR A 266 -8.68 5.44 21.65
N VAL A 267 -9.20 4.25 21.40
CA VAL A 267 -8.65 3.24 20.50
C VAL A 267 -9.51 3.20 19.24
N THR A 268 -8.86 3.21 18.09
CA THR A 268 -9.50 3.22 16.76
C THR A 268 -8.99 2.06 15.91
N GLN A 269 -9.63 1.84 14.76
CA GLN A 269 -9.13 0.88 13.76
C GLN A 269 -7.68 1.15 13.32
N ASN A 270 -7.23 2.40 13.34
CA ASN A 270 -5.87 2.77 12.92
C ASN A 270 -4.78 2.27 13.87
N ASP A 271 -5.17 1.94 15.11
CA ASP A 271 -4.25 1.41 16.12
C ASP A 271 -4.05 -0.10 16.00
N LEU A 272 -4.80 -0.77 15.12
CA LEU A 272 -4.78 -2.22 14.93
C LEU A 272 -4.35 -2.56 13.50
N LYS A 273 -3.32 -3.37 13.32
CA LYS A 273 -2.87 -3.90 12.02
C LYS A 273 -2.80 -5.41 12.08
N ILE A 274 -3.40 -6.08 11.09
CA ILE A 274 -3.41 -7.53 11.02
C ILE A 274 -2.82 -7.97 9.71
N ARG A 275 -1.83 -8.85 9.78
CA ARG A 275 -1.15 -9.46 8.63
C ARG A 275 -1.37 -10.95 8.63
N VAL A 276 -1.72 -11.49 7.48
CA VAL A 276 -1.75 -12.91 7.24
C VAL A 276 -0.55 -13.29 6.39
N THR A 277 0.26 -14.22 6.86
CA THR A 277 1.39 -14.77 6.12
C THR A 277 1.04 -16.20 5.69
N TYR A 278 1.24 -16.48 4.43
CA TYR A 278 1.03 -17.81 3.84
C TYR A 278 2.33 -18.62 3.85
N GLU A 279 2.24 -19.95 3.68
CA GLU A 279 3.41 -20.85 3.62
C GLU A 279 4.38 -20.45 2.50
N SER A 280 3.90 -19.83 1.43
CA SER A 280 4.74 -19.26 0.36
C SER A 280 5.58 -18.07 0.79
N GLY A 281 5.35 -17.51 1.98
CA GLY A 281 5.95 -16.26 2.45
C GLY A 281 5.20 -15.00 2.01
N ALA A 282 4.16 -15.11 1.18
CA ALA A 282 3.33 -13.96 0.79
C ALA A 282 2.55 -13.44 1.99
N GLN A 283 2.31 -12.13 2.02
CA GLN A 283 1.60 -11.45 3.11
C GLN A 283 0.43 -10.64 2.57
N VAL A 284 -0.67 -10.65 3.30
CA VAL A 284 -1.85 -9.82 3.06
C VAL A 284 -2.22 -9.08 4.34
N VAL A 285 -2.55 -7.79 4.23
CA VAL A 285 -3.07 -6.99 5.33
C VAL A 285 -4.59 -7.09 5.34
N ALA A 286 -5.16 -7.42 6.50
CA ALA A 286 -6.59 -7.53 6.66
C ALA A 286 -7.28 -6.16 6.60
N MET A 287 -8.45 -6.10 5.96
CA MET A 287 -9.34 -4.96 6.09
C MET A 287 -10.00 -4.99 7.47
N GLN A 288 -10.07 -3.83 8.11
CA GLN A 288 -10.63 -3.67 9.45
C GLN A 288 -11.94 -2.90 9.36
N PRO A 289 -12.96 -3.28 10.14
CA PRO A 289 -14.14 -2.46 10.27
C PRO A 289 -13.81 -1.17 11.01
N ASP A 290 -14.52 -0.10 10.68
CA ASP A 290 -14.42 1.16 11.41
C ASP A 290 -14.86 0.96 12.85
N PHE A 291 -13.99 1.25 13.80
CA PHE A 291 -14.35 1.32 15.21
C PHE A 291 -13.63 2.46 15.91
N SER A 292 -14.28 2.99 16.93
CA SER A 292 -13.69 3.96 17.86
C SER A 292 -14.25 3.67 19.25
N GLN A 293 -13.37 3.40 20.22
CA GLN A 293 -13.74 3.05 21.58
C GLN A 293 -12.92 3.84 22.58
N THR A 294 -13.60 4.54 23.48
CA THR A 294 -12.95 5.24 24.59
C THR A 294 -12.90 4.35 25.82
N ILE A 295 -11.71 4.25 26.41
CA ILE A 295 -11.42 3.49 27.64
C ILE A 295 -11.10 4.50 28.72
N ALA A 296 -11.90 4.55 29.78
CA ALA A 296 -11.69 5.49 30.88
C ALA A 296 -10.36 5.22 31.62
N ALA A 297 -9.88 6.23 32.33
CA ALA A 297 -8.67 6.11 33.14
C ALA A 297 -8.75 4.96 34.13
N GLN A 298 -7.67 4.19 34.26
CA GLN A 298 -7.54 3.05 35.17
C GLN A 298 -8.62 1.94 34.97
N GLN A 299 -9.22 1.87 33.75
CA GLN A 299 -10.23 0.88 33.41
C GLN A 299 -9.70 -0.09 32.33
N SER A 300 -10.31 -1.27 32.32
CA SER A 300 -10.08 -2.26 31.28
C SER A 300 -11.30 -2.38 30.40
N LYS A 301 -11.09 -2.60 29.11
CA LYS A 301 -12.16 -2.85 28.14
C LYS A 301 -11.77 -3.96 27.18
N THR A 302 -12.67 -4.90 27.01
CA THR A 302 -12.53 -5.94 25.99
C THR A 302 -13.30 -5.53 24.75
N LEU A 303 -12.61 -5.52 23.62
CA LEU A 303 -13.12 -5.22 22.30
C LEU A 303 -13.19 -6.53 21.51
N ASN A 304 -14.36 -6.83 20.97
CA ASN A 304 -14.51 -7.91 20.01
C ASN A 304 -14.58 -7.28 18.63
N THR A 305 -13.72 -7.71 17.72
CA THR A 305 -13.70 -7.20 16.35
C THR A 305 -13.57 -8.37 15.38
N THR A 306 -14.26 -8.28 14.26
CA THR A 306 -14.11 -9.21 13.15
C THR A 306 -13.39 -8.50 12.03
N VAL A 307 -12.26 -9.02 11.62
CA VAL A 307 -11.51 -8.52 10.47
C VAL A 307 -11.77 -9.42 9.26
N SER A 308 -11.86 -8.80 8.11
CA SER A 308 -12.06 -9.53 6.86
C SER A 308 -10.80 -9.44 5.99
N ILE A 309 -10.41 -10.57 5.46
CA ILE A 309 -9.30 -10.69 4.53
C ILE A 309 -9.89 -11.21 3.23
N LEU A 310 -9.78 -10.43 2.17
CA LEU A 310 -10.18 -10.90 0.85
C LEU A 310 -9.24 -12.04 0.43
N LEU A 311 -9.80 -13.20 0.20
CA LEU A 311 -9.06 -14.36 -0.30
C LEU A 311 -9.09 -14.32 -1.83
N PRO A 312 -7.93 -14.43 -2.49
CA PRO A 312 -7.90 -14.63 -3.93
C PRO A 312 -8.61 -15.95 -4.31
N ASP A 313 -9.07 -16.07 -5.53
CA ASP A 313 -9.67 -17.30 -6.03
C ASP A 313 -8.72 -18.49 -5.81
N ASN A 314 -9.29 -19.69 -5.60
CA ASN A 314 -8.52 -20.88 -5.25
C ASN A 314 -7.35 -21.17 -6.23
N GLN A 315 -7.51 -20.86 -7.52
CA GLN A 315 -6.42 -21.02 -8.49
C GLN A 315 -5.28 -20.00 -8.25
N VAL A 316 -5.64 -18.74 -8.02
CA VAL A 316 -4.66 -17.67 -7.75
C VAL A 316 -4.03 -17.89 -6.37
N ALA A 317 -4.81 -18.29 -5.36
CA ALA A 317 -4.29 -18.61 -4.04
C ALA A 317 -3.27 -19.76 -4.10
N THR A 318 -3.52 -20.78 -4.92
CA THR A 318 -2.59 -21.89 -5.12
C THR A 318 -1.31 -21.46 -5.81
N MET A 319 -1.40 -20.58 -6.81
CA MET A 319 -0.26 -20.13 -7.61
C MET A 319 0.57 -19.06 -6.90
N VAL A 320 -0.08 -18.13 -6.21
CA VAL A 320 0.54 -16.88 -5.74
C VAL A 320 0.82 -16.88 -4.24
N LEU A 321 -0.14 -17.35 -3.44
CA LEU A 321 -0.10 -17.21 -1.98
C LEU A 321 0.18 -18.52 -1.25
N GLY A 322 0.15 -19.66 -1.95
CA GLY A 322 0.10 -20.97 -1.32
C GLY A 322 -1.29 -21.24 -0.71
N ASN A 323 -1.59 -22.51 -0.44
CA ASN A 323 -2.92 -22.91 0.03
C ASN A 323 -3.16 -22.71 1.53
N LYS A 324 -2.10 -22.44 2.29
CA LYS A 324 -2.19 -22.45 3.75
C LYS A 324 -1.69 -21.17 4.37
N ILE A 325 -2.42 -20.74 5.38
CA ILE A 325 -1.97 -19.66 6.25
C ILE A 325 -0.92 -20.24 7.19
N ALA A 326 0.28 -19.64 7.18
CA ALA A 326 1.36 -20.02 8.07
C ALA A 326 1.26 -19.31 9.42
N LYS A 327 0.83 -18.03 9.40
CA LYS A 327 0.61 -17.26 10.65
C LYS A 327 -0.31 -16.07 10.43
N ILE A 328 -0.97 -15.66 11.51
CA ILE A 328 -1.65 -14.38 11.63
C ILE A 328 -0.89 -13.54 12.64
N GLN A 329 -0.42 -12.38 12.22
CA GLN A 329 0.29 -11.42 13.08
C GLN A 329 -0.60 -10.20 13.27
N THR A 330 -0.80 -9.81 14.53
CA THR A 330 -1.56 -8.61 14.87
C THR A 330 -0.66 -7.64 15.61
N GLU A 331 -0.58 -6.42 15.11
CA GLU A 331 0.10 -5.30 15.76
C GLU A 331 -0.95 -4.34 16.31
N PHE A 332 -0.84 -3.99 17.56
CA PHE A 332 -1.72 -3.03 18.23
C PHE A 332 -0.89 -1.92 18.85
N THR A 333 -1.16 -0.67 18.47
CA THR A 333 -0.48 0.50 19.02
C THR A 333 -1.35 1.15 20.10
N TYR A 334 -0.81 1.23 21.32
CA TYR A 334 -1.48 1.82 22.46
C TYR A 334 -0.51 2.69 23.25
N ALA A 335 -0.90 3.93 23.56
CA ALA A 335 -0.09 4.90 24.30
C ALA A 335 1.34 5.08 23.73
N GLY A 336 1.49 5.00 22.39
CA GLY A 336 2.78 5.15 21.71
C GLY A 336 3.66 3.90 21.73
N GLN A 337 3.19 2.79 22.28
CA GLN A 337 3.87 1.50 22.28
C GLN A 337 3.13 0.52 21.38
N THR A 338 3.88 -0.24 20.55
CA THR A 338 3.31 -1.28 19.70
C THR A 338 3.47 -2.65 20.35
N TYR A 339 2.36 -3.36 20.45
CA TYR A 339 2.26 -4.74 20.93
C TYR A 339 2.07 -5.66 19.72
N THR A 340 2.85 -6.72 19.64
CA THR A 340 2.77 -7.68 18.54
C THR A 340 2.32 -9.04 19.07
N PHE A 341 1.31 -9.62 18.44
CA PHE A 341 0.76 -10.92 18.76
C PHE A 341 0.86 -11.80 17.52
N GLU A 342 1.30 -13.04 17.70
CA GLU A 342 1.38 -14.01 16.61
C GLU A 342 0.57 -15.25 16.96
N GLU A 343 -0.26 -15.68 15.99
CA GLU A 343 -0.97 -16.96 16.04
C GLU A 343 -0.42 -17.88 14.97
N THR A 344 0.08 -19.01 15.39
CA THR A 344 0.64 -20.07 14.52
C THR A 344 -0.01 -21.42 14.78
N ASP A 345 -1.05 -21.48 15.62
CA ASP A 345 -1.76 -22.72 15.87
C ASP A 345 -2.42 -23.23 14.59
N THR A 346 -1.90 -24.32 14.09
CA THR A 346 -2.38 -24.95 12.87
C THR A 346 -3.84 -25.36 12.95
N ALA A 347 -4.39 -25.65 14.14
CA ALA A 347 -5.80 -26.00 14.29
C ALA A 347 -6.72 -24.79 14.03
N LEU A 348 -6.34 -23.60 14.50
CA LEU A 348 -7.06 -22.36 14.23
C LEU A 348 -6.90 -21.89 12.78
N LEU A 349 -5.72 -22.12 12.19
CA LEU A 349 -5.42 -21.72 10.82
C LEU A 349 -5.99 -22.69 9.77
N HIS A 350 -6.14 -23.98 10.11
CA HIS A 350 -6.70 -25.01 9.22
C HIS A 350 -8.22 -25.01 9.11
N ALA A 351 -8.94 -24.34 9.98
CA ALA A 351 -10.39 -24.14 9.83
C ALA A 351 -10.79 -23.40 8.53
N VAL A 352 -9.79 -23.01 7.75
CA VAL A 352 -9.88 -22.24 6.49
C VAL A 352 -9.76 -23.12 5.24
N GLN A 353 -9.58 -24.43 5.37
CA GLN A 353 -9.46 -25.37 4.23
C GLN A 353 -10.78 -25.76 3.61
#